data_058f800c1f7b699b8391387893f689d4
#
_entry.id   058f800c1f7b699b8391387893f689d4
#
_cell.length_a   1.000
_cell.length_b   1.000
_cell.length_c   1.000
_cell.angle_alpha   90.00
_cell.angle_beta   90.00
_cell.angle_gamma   90.00
#
_symmetry.space_group_name_H-M   'P 1'
#
loop_
_entity.id
_entity.type
_entity.pdbx_description
1 polymer ?
#
loop_
_entity_poly.entity_id
_entity_poly.type
_entity_poly.pdbx_seq_one_letter_code
_entity_poly.pdbx_strand_id
1 'polypeptide(L)'
;RRSSDLAGTSHGIKIEGEKITLWKKEKDGKVKESHFFKGEFSKDSLIVGCQGLHYYLIDNLERVREKKSIPIKYFIPGNLDYYSFTLKLDHEDEKYIYLKLSIDSFILKLFTSSLDLKYSKAQRRLVQYTGLSNITNEKDQIQNVIIDYKYD
;
A
#
# COMPACT_ATOMS: atom_id res chain seq x y z
N ARG A 1 3.12 -13.00 -6.77
CA ARG A 1 2.82 -12.34 -8.06
C ARG A 1 4.10 -11.73 -8.64
N ARG A 2 4.28 -11.86 -9.94
CA ARG A 2 5.39 -11.28 -10.70
C ARG A 2 4.91 -9.95 -11.30
N SER A 3 5.64 -8.88 -11.06
CA SER A 3 5.52 -7.64 -11.83
C SER A 3 6.75 -7.54 -12.74
N SER A 4 6.55 -7.39 -14.03
CA SER A 4 7.63 -7.13 -14.99
C SER A 4 7.41 -5.75 -15.59
N ASP A 5 8.44 -4.93 -15.57
CA ASP A 5 8.44 -3.69 -16.34
C ASP A 5 9.03 -3.91 -17.75
N LEU A 6 8.77 -2.97 -18.66
CA LEU A 6 9.26 -3.00 -20.04
C LEU A 6 10.80 -2.93 -20.15
N ALA A 7 11.52 -2.77 -19.04
CA ALA A 7 12.96 -2.60 -18.96
C ALA A 7 13.74 -3.90 -18.67
N GLY A 8 13.07 -5.05 -18.65
CA GLY A 8 13.72 -6.36 -18.45
C GLY A 8 14.13 -6.67 -17.01
N THR A 9 13.65 -5.89 -16.03
CA THR A 9 13.73 -6.23 -14.60
C THR A 9 12.47 -6.96 -14.17
N SER A 10 12.57 -7.83 -13.17
CA SER A 10 11.42 -8.46 -12.52
C SER A 10 11.61 -8.50 -11.03
N HIS A 11 10.53 -8.39 -10.28
CA HIS A 11 10.56 -8.45 -8.83
C HIS A 11 9.29 -9.09 -8.28
N GLY A 12 9.33 -9.50 -7.04
CA GLY A 12 8.17 -10.13 -6.40
C GLY A 12 8.34 -10.36 -4.91
N ILE A 13 7.26 -10.83 -4.34
CA ILE A 13 7.18 -11.24 -2.94
C ILE A 13 6.80 -12.72 -2.86
N LYS A 14 7.45 -13.46 -1.98
CA LYS A 14 7.15 -14.84 -1.63
C LYS A 14 6.94 -14.92 -0.12
N ILE A 15 5.83 -15.50 0.30
CA ILE A 15 5.50 -15.71 1.71
C ILE A 15 5.39 -17.21 1.94
N GLU A 16 6.24 -17.73 2.84
CA GLU A 16 6.31 -19.14 3.22
C GLU A 16 6.24 -19.23 4.75
N GLY A 17 5.06 -19.57 5.28
CA GLY A 17 4.83 -19.58 6.72
C GLY A 17 5.09 -18.20 7.33
N GLU A 18 6.08 -18.11 8.21
CA GLU A 18 6.49 -16.86 8.86
C GLU A 18 7.50 -16.03 8.05
N LYS A 19 8.13 -16.62 7.04
CA LYS A 19 9.17 -15.96 6.25
C LYS A 19 8.57 -15.20 5.07
N ILE A 20 9.01 -13.96 4.90
CA ILE A 20 8.67 -13.07 3.78
C ILE A 20 9.98 -12.82 3.02
N THR A 21 10.01 -13.18 1.75
CA THR A 21 11.16 -12.94 0.86
C THR A 21 10.75 -11.96 -0.22
N LEU A 22 11.45 -10.85 -0.31
CA LEU A 22 11.42 -9.95 -1.44
C LEU A 22 12.54 -10.31 -2.38
N TRP A 23 12.28 -10.34 -3.68
CA TRP A 23 13.31 -10.60 -4.67
C TRP A 23 13.20 -9.61 -5.83
N LYS A 24 14.36 -9.30 -6.41
CA LYS A 24 14.50 -8.47 -7.60
C LYS A 24 15.56 -9.09 -8.51
N LYS A 25 15.18 -9.32 -9.76
CA LYS A 25 16.10 -9.75 -10.82
C LYS A 25 16.49 -8.52 -11.63
N GLU A 26 17.79 -8.24 -11.69
CA GLU A 26 18.36 -7.13 -12.46
C GLU A 26 18.53 -7.51 -13.94
N LYS A 27 18.80 -6.52 -14.79
CA LYS A 27 18.98 -6.71 -16.26
C LYS A 27 20.11 -7.68 -16.59
N ASP A 28 21.17 -7.73 -15.77
CA ASP A 28 22.31 -8.66 -15.90
C ASP A 28 21.98 -10.09 -15.44
N GLY A 29 20.72 -10.35 -15.04
CA GLY A 29 20.25 -11.65 -14.59
C GLY A 29 20.49 -11.96 -13.11
N LYS A 30 21.24 -11.09 -12.39
CA LYS A 30 21.46 -11.27 -10.96
C LYS A 30 20.19 -11.10 -10.16
N VAL A 31 20.02 -11.97 -9.16
CA VAL A 31 18.89 -11.90 -8.23
C VAL A 31 19.39 -11.38 -6.89
N LYS A 32 18.74 -10.34 -6.39
CA LYS A 32 18.92 -9.81 -5.03
C LYS A 32 17.70 -10.16 -4.20
N GLU A 33 17.90 -10.44 -2.94
CA GLU A 33 16.83 -10.80 -2.00
C GLU A 33 16.98 -10.07 -0.67
N SER A 34 15.85 -9.82 -0.03
CA SER A 34 15.75 -9.43 1.37
C SER A 34 14.74 -10.31 2.08
N HIS A 35 15.00 -10.62 3.33
CA HIS A 35 14.20 -11.54 4.14
C HIS A 35 13.71 -10.85 5.40
N PHE A 36 12.43 -11.07 5.72
CA PHE A 36 11.77 -10.57 6.91
C PHE A 36 10.95 -11.70 7.54
N PHE A 37 10.63 -11.57 8.82
CA PHE A 37 9.81 -12.54 9.53
C PHE A 37 8.57 -11.84 10.11
N LYS A 38 7.41 -12.47 10.00
CA LYS A 38 6.16 -11.93 10.53
C LYS A 38 6.23 -11.62 12.02
N GLY A 39 6.95 -12.44 12.77
CA GLY A 39 7.18 -12.24 14.21
C GLY A 39 7.95 -10.97 14.58
N GLU A 40 8.60 -10.31 13.65
CA GLU A 40 9.27 -9.01 13.85
C GLU A 40 8.26 -7.86 13.92
N PHE A 41 7.02 -8.08 13.49
CA PHE A 41 5.97 -7.07 13.45
C PHE A 41 4.93 -7.31 14.53
N SER A 42 4.24 -6.23 14.93
CA SER A 42 3.08 -6.36 15.81
C SER A 42 2.05 -7.33 15.22
N LYS A 43 1.44 -8.16 16.05
CA LYS A 43 0.38 -9.11 15.64
C LYS A 43 -0.82 -8.42 14.97
N ASP A 44 -1.03 -7.15 15.28
CA ASP A 44 -2.09 -6.35 14.67
C ASP A 44 -1.68 -5.75 13.32
N SER A 45 -0.40 -5.84 12.93
CA SER A 45 0.08 -5.31 11.67
C SER A 45 -0.48 -6.09 10.50
N LEU A 46 -0.98 -5.35 9.53
CA LEU A 46 -1.33 -5.90 8.24
C LEU A 46 -0.09 -5.93 7.34
N ILE A 47 0.22 -7.11 6.81
CA ILE A 47 1.33 -7.31 5.88
C ILE A 47 0.78 -7.39 4.47
N VAL A 48 1.12 -6.43 3.63
CA VAL A 48 0.61 -6.32 2.26
C VAL A 48 1.72 -6.04 1.25
N GLY A 49 1.59 -6.59 0.06
CA GLY A 49 2.37 -6.20 -1.12
C GLY A 49 1.66 -5.12 -1.93
N CYS A 50 2.30 -4.61 -2.96
CA CYS A 50 1.90 -3.44 -3.76
C CYS A 50 0.42 -3.35 -4.20
N GLN A 51 -0.29 -4.47 -4.37
CA GLN A 51 -1.69 -4.48 -4.78
C GLN A 51 -2.63 -5.08 -3.71
N GLY A 52 -2.07 -5.53 -2.59
CA GLY A 52 -2.83 -6.27 -1.59
C GLY A 52 -3.71 -5.40 -0.70
N LEU A 53 -3.33 -4.15 -0.48
CA LEU A 53 -4.03 -3.26 0.45
C LEU A 53 -5.50 -3.04 0.07
N HIS A 54 -5.76 -2.75 -1.20
CA HIS A 54 -7.13 -2.50 -1.68
C HIS A 54 -8.05 -3.72 -1.48
N TYR A 55 -7.60 -4.90 -1.87
CA TYR A 55 -8.38 -6.14 -1.67
C TYR A 55 -8.62 -6.43 -0.19
N TYR A 56 -7.59 -6.27 0.63
CA TYR A 56 -7.75 -6.43 2.07
C TYR A 56 -8.79 -5.47 2.65
N LEU A 57 -8.76 -4.20 2.24
CA LEU A 57 -9.70 -3.20 2.75
C LEU A 57 -11.14 -3.53 2.36
N ILE A 58 -11.39 -3.99 1.13
CA ILE A 58 -12.72 -4.42 0.70
C ILE A 58 -13.25 -5.56 1.59
N ASP A 59 -12.40 -6.54 1.88
CA ASP A 59 -12.79 -7.72 2.66
C ASP A 59 -12.90 -7.44 4.17
N ASN A 60 -12.21 -6.39 4.67
CA ASN A 60 -12.07 -6.13 6.10
C ASN A 60 -12.51 -4.72 6.52
N LEU A 61 -13.42 -4.08 5.77
CA LEU A 61 -13.90 -2.72 6.11
C LEU A 61 -14.49 -2.64 7.53
N GLU A 62 -15.23 -3.67 7.97
CA GLU A 62 -15.79 -3.70 9.33
C GLU A 62 -14.69 -3.73 10.39
N ARG A 63 -13.64 -4.54 10.18
CA ARG A 63 -12.49 -4.57 11.09
C ARG A 63 -11.78 -3.22 11.17
N VAL A 64 -11.66 -2.49 10.05
CA VAL A 64 -11.08 -1.14 10.04
C VAL A 64 -11.97 -0.18 10.82
N ARG A 65 -13.28 -0.28 10.69
CA ARG A 65 -14.26 0.54 11.41
C ARG A 65 -14.20 0.28 12.92
N GLU A 66 -14.14 -0.98 13.33
CA GLU A 66 -14.07 -1.39 14.75
C GLU A 66 -12.75 -0.96 15.40
N LYS A 67 -11.62 -1.25 14.78
CA LYS A 67 -10.29 -0.96 15.33
C LYS A 67 -9.91 0.52 15.29
N LYS A 68 -10.54 1.32 14.45
CA LYS A 68 -10.27 2.75 14.21
C LYS A 68 -8.86 3.06 13.70
N SER A 69 -7.88 2.17 13.92
CA SER A 69 -6.48 2.32 13.50
C SER A 69 -5.83 0.96 13.31
N ILE A 70 -5.14 0.76 12.20
CA ILE A 70 -4.44 -0.48 11.86
C ILE A 70 -3.03 -0.14 11.35
N PRO A 71 -1.97 -0.70 11.95
CA PRO A 71 -0.61 -0.59 11.41
C PRO A 71 -0.46 -1.46 10.16
N ILE A 72 0.20 -0.92 9.14
CA ILE A 72 0.42 -1.60 7.85
C ILE A 72 1.91 -1.67 7.55
N LYS A 73 2.39 -2.84 7.18
CA LYS A 73 3.71 -3.08 6.60
C LYS A 73 3.53 -3.31 5.10
N TYR A 74 3.89 -2.30 4.32
CA TYR A 74 3.70 -2.26 2.88
C TYR A 74 4.99 -2.62 2.17
N PHE A 75 5.07 -3.84 1.67
CA PHE A 75 6.28 -4.39 1.05
C PHE A 75 6.41 -3.96 -0.40
N ILE A 76 7.59 -3.44 -0.75
CA ILE A 76 7.94 -2.97 -2.09
C ILE A 76 9.09 -3.81 -2.65
N PRO A 77 8.80 -4.88 -3.39
CA PRO A 77 9.83 -5.80 -3.87
C PRO A 77 10.89 -5.12 -4.74
N GLY A 78 10.51 -4.11 -5.52
CA GLY A 78 11.47 -3.36 -6.35
C GLY A 78 12.56 -2.65 -5.55
N ASN A 79 12.27 -2.29 -4.29
CA ASN A 79 13.21 -1.65 -3.36
C ASN A 79 13.84 -2.66 -2.38
N LEU A 80 13.38 -3.92 -2.38
CA LEU A 80 13.76 -4.96 -1.42
C LEU A 80 13.52 -4.57 0.05
N ASP A 81 12.50 -3.75 0.31
CA ASP A 81 12.20 -3.16 1.61
C ASP A 81 10.69 -2.96 1.80
N TYR A 82 10.29 -2.45 2.96
CA TYR A 82 8.91 -2.11 3.27
C TYR A 82 8.79 -0.72 3.88
N TYR A 83 7.61 -0.14 3.75
CA TYR A 83 7.24 1.08 4.47
C TYR A 83 6.19 0.77 5.55
N SER A 84 6.29 1.51 6.65
CA SER A 84 5.30 1.47 7.72
C SER A 84 4.29 2.58 7.54
N PHE A 85 3.01 2.19 7.53
CA PHE A 85 1.89 3.11 7.49
C PHE A 85 0.96 2.84 8.66
N THR A 86 0.18 3.85 9.02
CA THR A 86 -0.97 3.70 9.88
C THR A 86 -2.23 4.05 9.10
N LEU A 87 -3.12 3.07 8.92
CA LEU A 87 -4.45 3.29 8.38
C LEU A 87 -5.39 3.70 9.51
N LYS A 88 -6.09 4.81 9.34
CA LYS A 88 -7.05 5.33 10.32
C LYS A 88 -8.40 5.55 9.68
N LEU A 89 -9.46 5.22 10.43
CA LEU A 89 -10.78 5.73 10.14
C LEU A 89 -10.79 7.22 10.48
N ASP A 90 -11.01 8.08 9.48
CA ASP A 90 -11.17 9.51 9.68
C ASP A 90 -12.60 9.83 10.14
N HIS A 91 -13.56 9.53 9.30
CA HIS A 91 -14.99 9.63 9.60
C HIS A 91 -15.78 8.72 8.65
N GLU A 92 -17.07 8.65 8.87
CA GLU A 92 -18.02 8.00 7.97
C GLU A 92 -19.35 8.78 7.94
N ASP A 93 -20.03 8.72 6.81
CA ASP A 93 -21.39 9.19 6.63
C ASP A 93 -22.34 8.05 6.23
N GLU A 94 -23.54 8.34 5.82
CA GLU A 94 -24.51 7.31 5.41
C GLU A 94 -24.04 6.46 4.23
N LYS A 95 -23.27 7.05 3.29
CA LYS A 95 -22.89 6.44 2.01
C LYS A 95 -21.44 5.99 1.95
N TYR A 96 -20.54 6.66 2.69
CA TYR A 96 -19.10 6.51 2.52
C TYR A 96 -18.35 6.32 3.83
N ILE A 97 -17.19 5.65 3.70
CA ILE A 97 -16.18 5.50 4.75
C ILE A 97 -14.93 6.26 4.26
N TYR A 98 -14.42 7.15 5.10
CA TYR A 98 -13.23 7.96 4.82
C TYR A 98 -12.07 7.47 5.66
N LEU A 99 -11.01 7.04 4.99
CA LEU A 99 -9.81 6.48 5.61
C LEU A 99 -8.61 7.36 5.29
N LYS A 100 -7.72 7.51 6.27
CA LYS A 100 -6.41 8.15 6.11
C LYS A 100 -5.31 7.13 6.27
N LEU A 101 -4.40 7.10 5.31
CA LEU A 101 -3.18 6.32 5.35
C LEU A 101 -2.00 7.26 5.60
N SER A 102 -1.45 7.22 6.82
CA SER A 102 -0.32 8.06 7.23
C SER A 102 0.97 7.27 7.16
N ILE A 103 2.04 7.87 6.65
CA ILE A 103 3.38 7.28 6.63
C ILE A 103 4.02 7.48 8.00
N ASP A 104 4.57 6.42 8.60
CA ASP A 104 5.18 6.45 9.92
C ASP A 104 6.64 6.94 9.91
N SER A 105 7.23 7.17 8.73
CA SER A 105 8.59 7.69 8.58
C SER A 105 8.62 9.21 8.68
N PHE A 106 9.44 9.76 9.58
CA PHE A 106 9.63 11.20 9.72
C PHE A 106 10.16 11.87 8.43
N ILE A 107 11.09 11.21 7.74
CA ILE A 107 11.68 11.72 6.49
C ILE A 107 10.64 11.79 5.38
N LEU A 108 9.81 10.78 5.25
CA LEU A 108 8.77 10.74 4.22
C LEU A 108 7.61 11.70 4.53
N LYS A 109 7.32 11.98 5.79
CA LYS A 109 6.33 13.00 6.20
C LYS A 109 6.68 14.41 5.73
N LEU A 110 7.95 14.71 5.46
CA LEU A 110 8.37 16.00 4.90
C LEU A 110 7.98 16.16 3.44
N PHE A 111 7.74 15.07 2.72
CA PHE A 111 7.44 15.08 1.28
C PHE A 111 5.98 14.78 0.98
N THR A 112 5.21 14.26 1.93
CA THR A 112 3.82 13.86 1.69
C THR A 112 2.96 14.06 2.92
N SER A 113 1.80 14.67 2.70
CA SER A 113 0.65 14.57 3.59
C SER A 113 0.09 13.13 3.60
N SER A 114 -0.92 12.86 4.40
CA SER A 114 -1.65 11.59 4.36
C SER A 114 -2.22 11.30 2.97
N LEU A 115 -2.41 10.02 2.67
CA LEU A 115 -3.22 9.57 1.55
C LEU A 115 -4.65 9.38 2.03
N ASP A 116 -5.61 9.94 1.31
CA ASP A 116 -7.02 9.85 1.67
C ASP A 116 -7.75 8.88 0.74
N LEU A 117 -8.52 7.97 1.32
CA LEU A 117 -9.24 6.92 0.63
C LEU A 117 -10.73 7.03 0.98
N LYS A 118 -11.58 7.10 -0.04
CA LYS A 118 -13.03 7.13 0.11
C LYS A 118 -13.65 5.86 -0.45
N TYR A 119 -14.31 5.09 0.42
CA TYR A 119 -14.96 3.84 0.07
C TYR A 119 -16.48 3.98 0.08
N SER A 120 -17.15 3.45 -0.94
CA SER A 120 -18.61 3.31 -0.95
C SER A 120 -19.04 2.15 -0.04
N LYS A 121 -19.96 2.39 0.88
CA LYS A 121 -20.55 1.36 1.74
C LYS A 121 -21.39 0.37 0.93
N ALA A 122 -22.18 0.87 -0.01
CA ALA A 122 -23.08 0.04 -0.83
C ALA A 122 -22.31 -0.85 -1.81
N GLN A 123 -21.30 -0.30 -2.50
CA GLN A 123 -20.52 -1.02 -3.50
C GLN A 123 -19.32 -1.76 -2.92
N ARG A 124 -18.93 -1.45 -1.68
CA ARG A 124 -17.71 -1.96 -1.02
C ARG A 124 -16.44 -1.75 -1.88
N ARG A 125 -16.35 -0.57 -2.51
CA ARG A 125 -15.27 -0.23 -3.45
C ARG A 125 -14.69 1.14 -3.17
N LEU A 126 -13.42 1.32 -3.52
CA LEU A 126 -12.76 2.62 -3.50
C LEU A 126 -13.39 3.50 -4.58
N VAL A 127 -13.92 4.65 -4.20
CA VAL A 127 -14.54 5.60 -5.14
C VAL A 127 -13.69 6.85 -5.37
N GLN A 128 -12.80 7.18 -4.43
CA GLN A 128 -11.87 8.28 -4.61
C GLN A 128 -10.56 8.01 -3.86
N TYR A 129 -9.47 8.38 -4.48
CA TYR A 129 -8.13 8.43 -3.91
C TYR A 129 -7.59 9.84 -4.00
N THR A 130 -7.03 10.37 -2.91
CA THR A 130 -6.32 11.65 -2.89
C THR A 130 -4.95 11.44 -2.27
N GLY A 131 -3.91 11.85 -2.97
CA GLY A 131 -2.54 11.71 -2.48
C GLY A 131 -1.50 11.68 -3.59
N LEU A 132 -0.33 11.13 -3.27
CA LEU A 132 0.78 11.07 -4.21
C LEU A 132 0.48 10.12 -5.37
N SER A 133 0.79 10.57 -6.58
CA SER A 133 0.80 9.75 -7.77
C SER A 133 2.14 9.04 -7.93
N ASN A 134 2.12 7.84 -8.50
CA ASN A 134 3.31 7.18 -9.01
C ASN A 134 3.72 7.71 -10.42
N ILE A 135 2.94 8.64 -10.96
CA ILE A 135 3.22 9.31 -12.24
C ILE A 135 3.89 10.65 -11.93
N THR A 136 5.07 10.86 -12.46
CA THR A 136 5.79 12.12 -12.35
C THR A 136 5.36 13.09 -13.45
N ASN A 137 5.55 14.39 -13.22
CA ASN A 137 5.40 15.40 -14.26
C ASN A 137 6.63 15.41 -15.19
N GLU A 138 6.63 16.30 -16.18
CA GLU A 138 7.74 16.47 -17.14
C GLU A 138 9.09 16.84 -16.50
N LYS A 139 9.09 17.23 -15.22
CA LYS A 139 10.28 17.56 -14.42
C LYS A 139 10.64 16.46 -13.41
N ASP A 140 10.16 15.22 -13.61
CA ASP A 140 10.33 14.07 -12.71
C ASP A 140 9.86 14.30 -11.25
N GLN A 141 8.95 15.24 -11.04
CA GLN A 141 8.41 15.54 -9.72
C GLN A 141 7.15 14.73 -9.46
N ILE A 142 7.06 14.16 -8.26
CA ILE A 142 5.86 13.47 -7.78
C ILE A 142 4.73 14.48 -7.60
N GLN A 143 3.54 14.13 -8.08
CA GLN A 143 2.35 14.99 -8.03
C GLN A 143 1.35 14.51 -6.98
N ASN A 144 0.64 15.45 -6.36
CA ASN A 144 -0.59 15.15 -5.66
C ASN A 144 -1.74 15.09 -6.68
N VAL A 145 -2.53 14.03 -6.58
CA VAL A 145 -3.65 13.79 -7.50
C VAL A 145 -4.92 13.47 -6.73
N ILE A 146 -6.05 13.71 -7.38
CA ILE A 146 -7.35 13.20 -6.98
C ILE A 146 -7.81 12.28 -8.10
N ILE A 147 -8.08 11.02 -7.78
CA ILE A 147 -8.53 10.00 -8.72
C ILE A 147 -9.93 9.57 -8.33
N ASP A 148 -10.90 9.81 -9.19
CA ASP A 148 -12.26 9.33 -9.04
C ASP A 148 -12.44 8.03 -9.83
N TYR A 149 -12.89 6.97 -9.16
CA TYR A 149 -13.17 5.67 -9.77
C TYR A 149 -14.65 5.57 -10.10
N LYS A 150 -14.95 5.31 -11.36
CA LYS A 150 -16.29 4.99 -11.85
C LYS A 150 -16.35 3.51 -12.17
N TYR A 151 -17.40 2.87 -11.71
CA TYR A 151 -17.67 1.45 -11.96
C TYR A 151 -18.98 1.34 -12.73
N ASP A 152 -18.92 0.64 -13.85
CA ASP A 152 -20.08 0.29 -14.67
C ASP A 152 -20.89 -0.84 -14.02
#